data_15823c25ccdc36b7d00291c4c1b4a925
#
_entry.id   15823c25ccdc36b7d00291c4c1b4a925
#
_cell.length_a   1.000
_cell.length_b   1.000
_cell.length_c   1.000
_cell.angle_alpha   90.00
_cell.angle_beta   90.00
_cell.angle_gamma   90.00
#
_symmetry.space_group_name_H-M   'P 1'
#
loop_
_entity.id
_entity.type
_entity.pdbx_description
1 polymer ?
#
loop_
_entity_poly.entity_id
_entity_poly.type
_entity_poly.pdbx_seq_one_letter_code
_entity_poly.pdbx_strand_id
1 'polypeptide(L)'
;MIHPRDFITEYVQPTIALWRENQNIKHLAVHAITEVDVLAEIVALWTLLAGRRTLDQGEASRFRDELGAREPTLLVIRDAHDSHKHGALDRKTATAASQGQRPEPITKYGYFLDHMFLDHPPIRYNYLALALNDGTEKPVSIMLDEAMEAWTRELTRLGL
;
A
#
# COMPACT_ATOMS: atom_id res chain seq x y z
N MET A 1 4.72 21.70 9.78
CA MET A 1 4.61 20.58 8.80
C MET A 1 5.46 19.44 9.35
N ILE A 2 4.91 18.23 9.44
CA ILE A 2 5.64 17.06 9.93
C ILE A 2 6.72 16.65 8.93
N HIS A 3 7.90 16.25 9.41
CA HIS A 3 8.94 15.71 8.54
C HIS A 3 8.53 14.31 8.04
N PRO A 4 8.80 13.93 6.77
CA PRO A 4 8.41 12.62 6.25
C PRO A 4 8.88 11.42 7.09
N ARG A 5 10.10 11.44 7.63
CA ARG A 5 10.60 10.38 8.51
C ARG A 5 9.87 10.30 9.84
N ASP A 6 9.49 11.46 10.41
CA ASP A 6 8.71 11.48 11.65
C ASP A 6 7.31 10.93 11.38
N PHE A 7 6.69 11.27 10.22
CA PHE A 7 5.41 10.69 9.83
C PHE A 7 5.48 9.17 9.68
N ILE A 8 6.55 8.63 9.09
CA ILE A 8 6.76 7.18 9.04
C ILE A 8 6.81 6.58 10.43
N THR A 9 7.60 7.17 11.33
CA THR A 9 7.82 6.62 12.66
C THR A 9 6.59 6.74 13.56
N GLU A 10 5.87 7.85 13.47
CA GLU A 10 4.75 8.16 14.39
C GLU A 10 3.40 7.60 13.90
N TYR A 11 3.22 7.40 12.59
CA TYR A 11 1.93 7.00 12.02
C TYR A 11 2.01 5.73 11.19
N VAL A 12 2.89 5.66 10.18
CA VAL A 12 2.91 4.54 9.23
C VAL A 12 3.34 3.25 9.91
N GLN A 13 4.50 3.24 10.57
CA GLN A 13 5.03 2.04 11.21
C GLN A 13 4.13 1.49 12.32
N PRO A 14 3.59 2.31 13.25
CA PRO A 14 2.67 1.82 14.27
C PRO A 14 1.39 1.22 13.68
N THR A 15 0.85 1.83 12.62
CA THR A 15 -0.36 1.34 11.95
C THR A 15 -0.12 0.01 11.25
N ILE A 16 1.01 -0.14 10.56
CA ILE A 16 1.41 -1.41 9.95
C ILE A 16 1.64 -2.48 11.03
N ALA A 17 2.31 -2.14 12.14
CA ALA A 17 2.54 -3.06 13.25
C ALA A 17 1.23 -3.56 13.86
N LEU A 18 0.29 -2.64 14.14
CA LEU A 18 -1.04 -2.99 14.66
C LEU A 18 -1.80 -3.94 13.71
N TRP A 19 -1.74 -3.67 12.40
CA TRP A 19 -2.35 -4.56 11.42
C TRP A 19 -1.65 -5.94 11.39
N ARG A 20 -0.33 -5.99 11.47
CA ARG A 20 0.42 -7.27 11.46
C ARG A 20 0.05 -8.18 12.63
N GLU A 21 -0.26 -7.61 13.78
CA GLU A 21 -0.78 -8.36 14.93
C GLU A 21 -2.23 -8.86 14.69
N ASN A 22 -2.94 -8.25 13.74
CA ASN A 22 -4.37 -8.46 13.50
C ASN A 22 -4.69 -8.63 12.01
N GLN A 23 -3.94 -9.47 11.30
CA GLN A 23 -3.91 -9.55 9.82
C GLN A 23 -5.26 -9.89 9.14
N ASN A 24 -6.22 -10.44 9.88
CA ASN A 24 -7.54 -10.76 9.35
C ASN A 24 -8.54 -9.60 9.44
N ILE A 25 -8.16 -8.47 10.03
CA ILE A 25 -9.05 -7.33 10.24
C ILE A 25 -8.91 -6.36 9.07
N LYS A 26 -9.91 -6.36 8.18
CA LYS A 26 -9.92 -5.56 6.95
C LYS A 26 -9.70 -4.06 7.19
N HIS A 27 -10.35 -3.48 8.18
CA HIS A 27 -10.25 -2.03 8.40
C HIS A 27 -8.84 -1.61 8.85
N LEU A 28 -8.09 -2.47 9.56
CA LEU A 28 -6.70 -2.19 9.90
C LEU A 28 -5.79 -2.28 8.67
N ALA A 29 -6.05 -3.21 7.76
CA ALA A 29 -5.35 -3.26 6.47
C ALA A 29 -5.58 -2.00 5.64
N VAL A 30 -6.84 -1.57 5.54
CA VAL A 30 -7.20 -0.32 4.84
C VAL A 30 -6.53 0.89 5.49
N HIS A 31 -6.51 0.95 6.81
CA HIS A 31 -5.85 2.04 7.53
C HIS A 31 -4.33 2.06 7.26
N ALA A 32 -3.66 0.92 7.31
CA ALA A 32 -2.24 0.83 6.97
C ALA A 32 -1.96 1.28 5.51
N ILE A 33 -2.78 0.86 4.55
CA ILE A 33 -2.70 1.30 3.15
C ILE A 33 -2.88 2.82 3.04
N THR A 34 -3.86 3.37 3.75
CA THR A 34 -4.14 4.82 3.77
C THR A 34 -2.95 5.61 4.29
N GLU A 35 -2.35 5.21 5.42
CA GLU A 35 -1.20 5.92 5.98
C GLU A 35 0.02 5.89 5.04
N VAL A 36 0.24 4.76 4.36
CA VAL A 36 1.32 4.66 3.35
C VAL A 36 1.04 5.55 2.14
N ASP A 37 -0.23 5.72 1.72
CA ASP A 37 -0.58 6.62 0.62
C ASP A 37 -0.50 8.10 1.03
N VAL A 38 -0.94 8.44 2.24
CA VAL A 38 -0.84 9.82 2.80
C VAL A 38 0.61 10.29 2.87
N LEU A 39 1.56 9.39 3.09
CA LEU A 39 2.99 9.74 3.06
C LEU A 39 3.38 10.40 1.73
N ALA A 40 2.75 10.07 0.59
CA ALA A 40 3.01 10.71 -0.69
C ALA A 40 2.64 12.20 -0.67
N GLU A 41 1.56 12.57 0.01
CA GLU A 41 1.19 13.99 0.19
C GLU A 41 2.17 14.71 1.12
N ILE A 42 2.57 14.07 2.23
CA ILE A 42 3.55 14.62 3.16
C ILE A 42 4.88 14.90 2.46
N VAL A 43 5.38 13.95 1.65
CA VAL A 43 6.62 14.10 0.88
C VAL A 43 6.48 15.18 -0.20
N ALA A 44 5.34 15.22 -0.92
CA ALA A 44 5.07 16.26 -1.90
C ALA A 44 5.04 17.65 -1.25
N LEU A 45 4.33 17.80 -0.14
CA LEU A 45 4.30 19.05 0.63
C LEU A 45 5.69 19.46 1.09
N TRP A 46 6.47 18.53 1.61
CA TRP A 46 7.82 18.81 2.09
C TRP A 46 8.77 19.26 0.98
N THR A 47 8.72 18.57 -0.17
CA THR A 47 9.65 18.81 -1.28
C THR A 47 9.25 20.00 -2.17
N LEU A 48 7.96 20.18 -2.42
CA LEU A 48 7.45 21.17 -3.37
C LEU A 48 7.09 22.50 -2.72
N LEU A 49 6.75 22.50 -1.42
CA LEU A 49 6.41 23.74 -0.71
C LEU A 49 7.61 24.59 -0.31
N ALA A 50 8.85 24.18 -0.52
CA ALA A 50 10.08 24.86 -0.11
C ALA A 50 9.94 26.40 -0.14
N GLY A 51 9.37 27.01 0.93
CA GLY A 51 9.09 28.44 1.03
C GLY A 51 7.73 28.95 0.48
N ARG A 52 6.90 28.09 -0.09
CA ARG A 52 5.52 28.44 -0.52
C ARG A 52 4.49 28.10 0.58
N ARG A 53 3.31 28.75 0.53
CA ARG A 53 2.24 28.51 1.51
C ARG A 53 1.25 27.41 1.08
N THR A 54 1.14 27.14 -0.20
CA THR A 54 0.16 26.18 -0.76
C THR A 54 0.77 25.41 -1.90
N LEU A 55 0.39 24.14 -2.01
CA LEU A 55 0.67 23.27 -3.15
C LEU A 55 -0.50 23.36 -4.13
N ASP A 56 -0.22 23.52 -5.42
CA ASP A 56 -1.25 23.37 -6.45
C ASP A 56 -1.65 21.89 -6.55
N GLN A 57 -2.95 21.65 -6.66
CA GLN A 57 -3.50 20.30 -6.78
C GLN A 57 -2.91 19.56 -7.99
N GLY A 58 -2.61 20.27 -9.07
CA GLY A 58 -1.93 19.72 -10.24
C GLY A 58 -0.49 19.29 -9.98
N GLU A 59 0.25 20.02 -9.12
CA GLU A 59 1.63 19.68 -8.72
C GLU A 59 1.67 18.39 -7.87
N ALA A 60 0.76 18.28 -6.91
CA ALA A 60 0.65 17.09 -6.08
C ALA A 60 0.29 15.84 -6.91
N SER A 61 -0.64 15.98 -7.86
CA SER A 61 -1.02 14.87 -8.75
C SER A 61 0.17 14.44 -9.63
N ARG A 62 0.89 15.37 -10.23
CA ARG A 62 2.08 15.07 -11.04
C ARG A 62 3.16 14.37 -10.23
N PHE A 63 3.43 14.85 -9.01
CA PHE A 63 4.39 14.21 -8.12
C PHE A 63 4.01 12.74 -7.85
N ARG A 64 2.72 12.47 -7.56
CA ARG A 64 2.23 11.11 -7.31
C ARG A 64 2.28 10.23 -8.57
N ASP A 65 2.02 10.80 -9.75
CA ASP A 65 2.12 10.08 -11.02
C ASP A 65 3.58 9.71 -11.35
N GLU A 66 4.51 10.64 -11.16
CA GLU A 66 5.95 10.41 -11.33
C GLU A 66 6.48 9.40 -10.28
N LEU A 67 6.03 9.50 -9.03
CA LEU A 67 6.35 8.56 -7.97
C LEU A 67 5.89 7.14 -8.35
N GLY A 68 4.64 6.99 -8.79
CA GLY A 68 4.09 5.71 -9.23
C GLY A 68 4.79 5.13 -10.46
N ALA A 69 5.29 5.99 -11.37
CA ALA A 69 6.07 5.54 -12.52
C ALA A 69 7.45 4.99 -12.13
N ARG A 70 8.07 5.54 -11.08
CA ARG A 70 9.36 5.05 -10.55
C ARG A 70 9.20 3.85 -9.63
N GLU A 71 8.16 3.85 -8.83
CA GLU A 71 7.89 2.84 -7.80
C GLU A 71 6.47 2.28 -7.98
N PRO A 72 6.29 1.29 -8.87
CA PRO A 72 4.96 0.76 -9.23
C PRO A 72 4.15 0.23 -8.04
N THR A 73 4.80 -0.26 -6.98
CA THR A 73 4.09 -0.68 -5.77
C THR A 73 3.37 0.47 -5.08
N LEU A 74 3.93 1.69 -5.11
CA LEU A 74 3.26 2.87 -4.55
C LEU A 74 2.05 3.28 -5.40
N LEU A 75 2.03 2.98 -6.70
CA LEU A 75 0.83 3.14 -7.52
C LEU A 75 -0.26 2.13 -7.10
N VAL A 76 0.09 0.89 -6.80
CA VAL A 76 -0.87 -0.11 -6.27
C VAL A 76 -1.45 0.35 -4.92
N ILE A 77 -0.64 0.87 -4.02
CA ILE A 77 -1.08 1.46 -2.74
C ILE A 77 -2.11 2.57 -2.98
N ARG A 78 -1.77 3.53 -3.85
CA ARG A 78 -2.67 4.63 -4.22
C ARG A 78 -3.99 4.13 -4.79
N ASP A 79 -3.95 3.15 -5.70
CA ASP A 79 -5.14 2.60 -6.31
C ASP A 79 -6.03 1.87 -5.29
N ALA A 80 -5.42 1.13 -4.36
CA ALA A 80 -6.15 0.47 -3.28
C ALA A 80 -6.81 1.48 -2.35
N HIS A 81 -6.12 2.58 -1.98
CA HIS A 81 -6.69 3.66 -1.18
C HIS A 81 -7.83 4.36 -1.92
N ASP A 82 -7.63 4.77 -3.17
CA ASP A 82 -8.64 5.44 -3.98
C ASP A 82 -9.88 4.56 -4.21
N SER A 83 -9.70 3.25 -4.45
CA SER A 83 -10.80 2.29 -4.56
C SER A 83 -11.62 2.22 -3.27
N HIS A 84 -10.96 2.23 -2.13
CA HIS A 84 -11.65 2.24 -0.85
C HIS A 84 -12.44 3.54 -0.63
N LYS A 85 -11.84 4.68 -0.96
CA LYS A 85 -12.42 6.00 -0.74
C LYS A 85 -13.58 6.31 -1.69
N HIS A 86 -13.47 5.93 -2.95
CA HIS A 86 -14.40 6.30 -4.01
C HIS A 86 -15.29 5.15 -4.51
N GLY A 87 -15.04 3.94 -4.09
CA GLY A 87 -15.78 2.75 -4.49
C GLY A 87 -15.44 2.23 -5.89
N ALA A 88 -14.81 3.04 -6.75
CA ALA A 88 -14.37 2.65 -8.08
C ALA A 88 -13.15 3.48 -8.51
N LEU A 89 -12.32 2.91 -9.39
CA LEU A 89 -11.19 3.60 -9.99
C LEU A 89 -11.56 4.09 -11.38
N ASP A 90 -11.43 5.39 -11.60
CA ASP A 90 -11.65 6.04 -12.90
C ASP A 90 -10.33 6.56 -13.51
N ARG A 91 -9.25 5.82 -13.32
CA ARG A 91 -7.94 6.14 -13.88
C ARG A 91 -7.54 5.16 -14.97
N LYS A 92 -7.02 5.67 -16.09
CA LYS A 92 -6.47 4.84 -17.17
C LYS A 92 -5.27 4.00 -16.75
N THR A 93 -4.55 4.43 -15.72
CA THR A 93 -3.33 3.80 -15.21
C THR A 93 -3.55 3.00 -13.92
N ALA A 94 -4.80 2.78 -13.54
CA ALA A 94 -5.13 2.00 -12.36
C ALA A 94 -4.56 0.58 -12.46
N THR A 95 -3.87 0.13 -11.41
CA THR A 95 -3.23 -1.18 -11.32
C THR A 95 -4.01 -2.16 -10.47
N ALA A 96 -4.69 -1.69 -9.43
CA ALA A 96 -5.68 -2.48 -8.72
C ALA A 96 -6.94 -2.66 -9.57
N ALA A 97 -7.65 -3.75 -9.43
CA ALA A 97 -8.86 -3.98 -10.20
C ALA A 97 -9.88 -2.87 -9.91
N SER A 98 -10.50 -2.32 -10.94
CA SER A 98 -11.56 -1.33 -10.82
C SER A 98 -12.78 -1.87 -10.05
N GLN A 99 -13.63 -0.99 -9.57
CA GLN A 99 -14.83 -1.28 -8.81
C GLN A 99 -14.61 -1.68 -7.34
N GLY A 100 -14.03 -0.76 -6.57
CA GLY A 100 -14.03 -0.84 -5.11
C GLY A 100 -13.20 -1.96 -4.56
N GLN A 101 -12.09 -2.27 -5.21
CA GLN A 101 -11.19 -3.32 -4.77
C GLN A 101 -10.65 -3.00 -3.37
N ARG A 102 -11.23 -3.66 -2.42
CA ARG A 102 -10.80 -3.65 -1.02
C ARG A 102 -9.96 -4.88 -0.78
N PRO A 103 -9.09 -4.86 0.23
CA PRO A 103 -8.48 -6.09 0.71
C PRO A 103 -9.56 -7.11 1.05
N GLU A 104 -9.55 -8.26 0.38
CA GLU A 104 -10.50 -9.34 0.59
C GLU A 104 -9.81 -10.55 1.22
N PRO A 105 -10.51 -11.29 2.10
CA PRO A 105 -9.96 -12.50 2.69
C PRO A 105 -9.86 -13.59 1.63
N ILE A 106 -8.66 -14.11 1.46
CA ILE A 106 -8.39 -15.27 0.60
C ILE A 106 -8.04 -16.45 1.47
N THR A 107 -8.65 -17.60 1.17
CA THR A 107 -8.31 -18.85 1.80
C THR A 107 -7.59 -19.74 0.79
N LYS A 108 -6.37 -20.14 1.12
CA LYS A 108 -5.63 -21.16 0.37
C LYS A 108 -5.35 -22.37 1.23
N TYR A 109 -5.22 -23.50 0.58
CA TYR A 109 -4.81 -24.75 1.20
C TYR A 109 -3.42 -25.11 0.68
N GLY A 110 -2.51 -25.44 1.55
CA GLY A 110 -1.16 -25.85 1.21
C GLY A 110 -0.69 -27.01 2.06
N TYR A 111 0.32 -27.70 1.56
CA TYR A 111 1.02 -28.75 2.29
C TYR A 111 2.44 -28.27 2.57
N PHE A 112 2.94 -28.45 3.79
CA PHE A 112 4.37 -28.43 4.00
C PHE A 112 5.01 -29.69 3.38
N LEU A 113 6.23 -29.57 2.88
CA LEU A 113 6.97 -30.70 2.28
C LEU A 113 6.98 -31.92 3.20
N ASP A 114 7.14 -31.71 4.50
CA ASP A 114 7.11 -32.78 5.51
C ASP A 114 5.73 -33.44 5.67
N HIS A 115 4.66 -32.74 5.27
CA HIS A 115 3.29 -33.26 5.36
C HIS A 115 2.81 -33.92 4.06
N MET A 116 3.56 -33.81 2.97
CA MET A 116 3.20 -34.49 1.71
C MET A 116 3.28 -36.02 1.79
N PHE A 117 4.02 -36.55 2.78
CA PHE A 117 4.24 -37.97 2.98
C PHE A 117 3.47 -38.57 4.15
N LEU A 118 2.71 -37.77 4.85
CA LEU A 118 1.96 -38.19 6.02
C LEU A 118 0.50 -37.80 5.77
N ASP A 119 -0.45 -38.65 5.68
CA ASP A 119 -1.88 -38.40 5.44
C ASP A 119 -2.51 -37.28 6.30
N HIS A 120 -1.84 -36.14 6.37
CA HIS A 120 -2.29 -34.95 7.08
C HIS A 120 -3.16 -34.07 6.19
N PRO A 121 -4.24 -33.47 6.71
CA PRO A 121 -5.06 -32.54 5.95
C PRO A 121 -4.23 -31.32 5.55
N PRO A 122 -4.54 -30.68 4.39
CA PRO A 122 -3.88 -29.47 3.98
C PRO A 122 -4.08 -28.36 5.02
N ILE A 123 -3.03 -27.56 5.23
CA ILE A 123 -3.09 -26.42 6.13
C ILE A 123 -3.87 -25.30 5.45
N ARG A 124 -4.83 -24.75 6.15
CA ARG A 124 -5.63 -23.62 5.68
C ARG A 124 -4.93 -22.31 6.02
N TYR A 125 -4.68 -21.48 5.00
CA TYR A 125 -4.16 -20.13 5.15
C TYR A 125 -5.23 -19.11 4.84
N ASN A 126 -5.41 -18.16 5.75
CA ASN A 126 -6.26 -16.99 5.51
C ASN A 126 -5.36 -15.75 5.47
N TYR A 127 -5.50 -14.95 4.43
CA TYR A 127 -4.81 -13.67 4.31
C TYR A 127 -5.65 -12.66 3.54
N LEU A 128 -5.38 -11.37 3.74
CA LEU A 128 -5.99 -10.32 2.95
C LEU A 128 -5.14 -10.06 1.71
N ALA A 129 -5.78 -9.96 0.56
CA ALA A 129 -5.12 -9.63 -0.70
C ALA A 129 -5.95 -8.65 -1.54
N LEU A 130 -5.27 -7.98 -2.47
CA LEU A 130 -5.87 -7.20 -3.53
C LEU A 130 -5.87 -8.02 -4.81
N ALA A 131 -6.97 -7.97 -5.56
CA ALA A 131 -6.98 -8.43 -6.93
C ALA A 131 -6.40 -7.33 -7.84
N LEU A 132 -5.48 -7.70 -8.73
CA LEU A 132 -4.89 -6.79 -9.70
C LEU A 132 -5.56 -6.94 -11.08
N ASN A 133 -5.38 -5.93 -11.95
CA ASN A 133 -5.99 -5.92 -13.28
C ASN A 133 -5.51 -7.04 -14.21
N ASP A 134 -4.33 -7.59 -13.94
CA ASP A 134 -3.79 -8.75 -14.67
C ASP A 134 -4.36 -10.10 -14.20
N GLY A 135 -5.29 -10.07 -13.24
CA GLY A 135 -5.90 -11.25 -12.67
C GLY A 135 -5.07 -11.92 -11.56
N THR A 136 -3.94 -11.34 -11.19
CA THR A 136 -3.15 -11.82 -10.05
C THR A 136 -3.66 -11.26 -8.74
N GLU A 137 -3.29 -11.92 -7.64
CA GLU A 137 -3.59 -11.49 -6.28
C GLU A 137 -2.30 -11.06 -5.58
N LYS A 138 -2.33 -9.91 -4.92
CA LYS A 138 -1.20 -9.42 -4.13
C LYS A 138 -1.55 -9.40 -2.65
N PRO A 139 -0.89 -10.22 -1.81
CA PRO A 139 -1.09 -10.18 -0.37
C PRO A 139 -0.77 -8.79 0.19
N VAL A 140 -1.63 -8.29 1.09
CA VAL A 140 -1.44 -6.96 1.71
C VAL A 140 -0.11 -6.87 2.45
N SER A 141 0.33 -7.94 3.11
CA SER A 141 1.63 -7.98 3.81
C SER A 141 2.80 -7.70 2.86
N ILE A 142 2.85 -8.41 1.73
CA ILE A 142 3.90 -8.25 0.72
C ILE A 142 3.84 -6.84 0.12
N MET A 143 2.64 -6.35 -0.20
CA MET A 143 2.46 -5.02 -0.76
C MET A 143 2.94 -3.92 0.18
N LEU A 144 2.66 -4.01 1.48
CA LEU A 144 3.11 -3.03 2.46
C LEU A 144 4.63 -3.09 2.67
N ASP A 145 5.23 -4.29 2.68
CA ASP A 145 6.70 -4.44 2.78
C ASP A 145 7.40 -3.80 1.59
N GLU A 146 6.97 -4.13 0.36
CA GLU A 146 7.52 -3.54 -0.86
C GLU A 146 7.31 -2.02 -0.91
N ALA A 147 6.16 -1.52 -0.43
CA ALA A 147 5.88 -0.09 -0.38
C ALA A 147 6.82 0.64 0.59
N MET A 148 7.13 0.06 1.75
CA MET A 148 8.06 0.64 2.70
C MET A 148 9.51 0.62 2.19
N GLU A 149 9.89 -0.41 1.44
CA GLU A 149 11.18 -0.44 0.73
C GLU A 149 11.23 0.64 -0.37
N ALA A 150 10.16 0.80 -1.16
CA ALA A 150 10.05 1.84 -2.17
C ALA A 150 10.17 3.24 -1.55
N TRP A 151 9.51 3.49 -0.42
CA TRP A 151 9.65 4.73 0.33
C TRP A 151 11.07 4.96 0.85
N THR A 152 11.75 3.93 1.31
CA THR A 152 13.15 4.05 1.76
C THR A 152 14.06 4.49 0.60
N ARG A 153 13.88 3.91 -0.60
CA ARG A 153 14.63 4.33 -1.80
C ARG A 153 14.30 5.77 -2.20
N GLU A 154 13.03 6.13 -2.22
CA GLU A 154 12.58 7.44 -2.67
C GLU A 154 13.01 8.56 -1.71
N LEU A 155 12.90 8.36 -0.39
CA LEU A 155 13.38 9.33 0.59
C LEU A 155 14.91 9.50 0.51
N THR A 156 15.65 8.42 0.30
CA THR A 156 17.11 8.49 0.08
C THR A 156 17.43 9.29 -1.18
N ARG A 157 16.71 9.08 -2.29
CA ARG A 157 16.85 9.84 -3.54
C ARG A 157 16.58 11.32 -3.35
N LEU A 158 15.62 11.67 -2.50
CA LEU A 158 15.24 13.07 -2.21
C LEU A 158 16.14 13.73 -1.16
N GLY A 159 17.05 12.99 -0.52
CA GLY A 159 17.89 13.50 0.56
C GLY A 159 17.14 13.73 1.87
N LEU A 160 16.06 13.00 2.09
CA LEU A 160 15.17 13.06 3.25
C LEU A 160 15.43 11.93 4.25
#